data_9d1e645cfe8181bc804a07d5e91e5dd2
#
_entry.id   9d1e645cfe8181bc804a07d5e91e5dd2
#
_cell.length_a   1.000
_cell.length_b   1.000
_cell.length_c   1.000
_cell.angle_alpha   90.00
_cell.angle_beta   90.00
_cell.angle_gamma   90.00
#
_symmetry.space_group_name_H-M   'P 1'
#
loop_
_entity.id
_entity.type
_entity.pdbx_description
1 polymer ?
#
loop_
_entity_poly.entity_id
_entity_poly.type
_entity_poly.pdbx_seq_one_letter_code
_entity_poly.pdbx_strand_id
1 'polypeptide(L)'
;VLMVFVFLMFVYIIIGLPDNAPPLKIDGTEIHLTETKISDLIDKEFEIYVSNGRHDYPNYNELLTTGSYTKYQGAGVSVPNGFKSYDSAVTRSTYLLVKKNVVLGCIGVYGDKRKSTELKDCVVTQVCFDSECTAVAKKYGISYNIDGIDLLKKLDENEFTKVFGKKIWLTPSEPRDEYLGHYGVQWGAGNNEFFWNHYFMNLDLDSNNDIVNFNFSSKIAAERLEN
;
A
#
# COMPACT_ATOMS: atom_id res chain seq x y z
N VAL A 1 18.31 -0.49 -40.05
CA VAL A 1 17.18 0.28 -39.51
C VAL A 1 15.95 -0.61 -39.39
N LEU A 2 15.48 -1.31 -40.43
CA LEU A 2 14.29 -2.17 -40.38
C LEU A 2 14.38 -3.29 -39.33
N MET A 3 15.52 -4.01 -39.27
CA MET A 3 15.73 -5.09 -38.30
C MET A 3 15.68 -4.59 -36.83
N VAL A 4 16.22 -3.41 -36.57
CA VAL A 4 16.14 -2.79 -35.23
C VAL A 4 14.70 -2.45 -34.88
N PHE A 5 13.94 -1.92 -35.83
CA PHE A 5 12.52 -1.60 -35.60
C PHE A 5 11.69 -2.87 -35.36
N VAL A 6 11.90 -3.93 -36.14
CA VAL A 6 11.23 -5.22 -35.94
C VAL A 6 11.59 -5.83 -34.58
N PHE A 7 12.87 -5.76 -34.18
CA PHE A 7 13.32 -6.23 -32.88
C PHE A 7 12.67 -5.43 -31.73
N LEU A 8 12.64 -4.09 -31.85
CA LEU A 8 11.99 -3.24 -30.84
C LEU A 8 10.48 -3.50 -30.76
N MET A 9 9.79 -3.71 -31.90
CA MET A 9 8.39 -4.12 -31.90
C MET A 9 8.18 -5.49 -31.23
N PHE A 10 9.08 -6.44 -31.50
CA PHE A 10 9.01 -7.77 -30.89
C PHE A 10 9.21 -7.71 -29.36
N VAL A 11 10.20 -6.92 -28.91
CA VAL A 11 10.45 -6.64 -27.50
C VAL A 11 9.21 -5.98 -26.86
N TYR A 12 8.62 -4.99 -27.53
CA TYR A 12 7.40 -4.33 -27.05
C TYR A 12 6.21 -5.29 -26.92
N ILE A 13 6.02 -6.19 -27.89
CA ILE A 13 4.93 -7.19 -27.87
C ILE A 13 5.13 -8.21 -26.74
N ILE A 14 6.37 -8.60 -26.47
CA ILE A 14 6.69 -9.62 -25.44
C ILE A 14 6.74 -9.00 -24.05
N ILE A 15 7.40 -7.86 -23.88
CA ILE A 15 7.67 -7.24 -22.57
C ILE A 15 6.53 -6.28 -22.18
N GLY A 16 5.91 -5.61 -23.17
CA GLY A 16 4.90 -4.57 -22.95
C GLY A 16 5.48 -3.30 -22.35
N LEU A 17 4.60 -2.42 -21.90
CA LEU A 17 4.94 -1.21 -21.16
C LEU A 17 4.59 -1.39 -19.67
N PRO A 18 5.32 -0.73 -18.77
CA PRO A 18 4.92 -0.69 -17.37
C PRO A 18 3.55 -0.02 -17.25
N ASP A 19 2.73 -0.53 -16.36
CA ASP A 19 1.44 0.04 -16.01
C ASP A 19 1.53 0.50 -14.55
N ASN A 20 1.73 1.78 -14.36
CA ASN A 20 1.95 2.35 -13.03
C ASN A 20 0.62 2.63 -12.35
N ALA A 21 0.55 2.30 -11.07
CA ALA A 21 -0.57 2.69 -10.23
C ALA A 21 -0.49 4.18 -9.88
N PRO A 22 -1.64 4.85 -9.67
CA PRO A 22 -1.65 6.22 -9.17
C PRO A 22 -1.10 6.28 -7.73
N PRO A 23 -0.58 7.43 -7.29
CA PRO A 23 -0.16 7.58 -5.90
C PRO A 23 -1.36 7.57 -4.94
N LEU A 24 -1.17 6.94 -3.79
CA LEU A 24 -2.02 7.14 -2.64
C LEU A 24 -1.63 8.46 -1.96
N LYS A 25 -2.60 9.34 -1.73
CA LYS A 25 -2.38 10.63 -1.03
C LYS A 25 -2.90 10.54 0.39
N ILE A 26 -2.03 10.78 1.36
CA ILE A 26 -2.38 10.88 2.78
C ILE A 26 -1.97 12.28 3.28
N ASP A 27 -2.93 13.04 3.77
CA ASP A 27 -2.71 14.43 4.23
C ASP A 27 -1.97 15.28 3.17
N GLY A 28 -2.36 15.12 1.89
CA GLY A 28 -1.75 15.81 0.74
C GLY A 28 -0.40 15.27 0.29
N THR A 29 0.20 14.32 1.01
CA THR A 29 1.47 13.69 0.62
C THR A 29 1.22 12.51 -0.30
N GLU A 30 1.87 12.50 -1.47
CA GLU A 30 1.82 11.41 -2.42
C GLU A 30 2.75 10.27 -2.03
N ILE A 31 2.22 9.06 -2.00
CA ILE A 31 2.95 7.82 -1.75
C ILE A 31 2.90 6.97 -3.02
N HIS A 32 4.00 6.94 -3.74
CA HIS A 32 4.20 6.07 -4.91
C HIS A 32 4.81 4.75 -4.43
N LEU A 33 4.06 3.66 -4.53
CA LEU A 33 4.59 2.34 -4.16
C LEU A 33 5.81 2.01 -5.01
N THR A 34 6.82 1.41 -4.39
CA THR A 34 8.14 1.05 -4.94
C THR A 34 9.08 2.22 -5.26
N GLU A 35 8.65 3.47 -5.02
CA GLU A 35 9.45 4.67 -5.28
C GLU A 35 9.65 5.52 -4.03
N THR A 36 8.56 5.82 -3.30
CA THR A 36 8.61 6.65 -2.08
C THR A 36 9.40 5.94 -1.00
N LYS A 37 10.47 6.58 -0.52
CA LYS A 37 11.28 6.06 0.59
C LYS A 37 10.68 6.42 1.95
N ILE A 38 11.10 5.68 2.96
CA ILE A 38 10.74 5.98 4.35
C ILE A 38 11.29 7.35 4.77
N SER A 39 12.49 7.73 4.32
CA SER A 39 13.04 9.08 4.52
C SER A 39 12.11 10.18 3.99
N ASP A 40 11.52 9.97 2.80
CA ASP A 40 10.63 10.96 2.18
C ASP A 40 9.36 11.17 3.01
N LEU A 41 8.84 10.12 3.64
CA LEU A 41 7.69 10.21 4.55
C LEU A 41 8.06 10.98 5.83
N ILE A 42 9.24 10.69 6.40
CA ILE A 42 9.73 11.39 7.59
C ILE A 42 9.89 12.89 7.30
N ASP A 43 10.42 13.26 6.15
CA ASP A 43 10.57 14.65 5.70
C ASP A 43 9.22 15.38 5.52
N LYS A 44 8.12 14.61 5.39
CA LYS A 44 6.71 15.09 5.33
C LYS A 44 6.00 14.98 6.68
N GLU A 45 6.76 14.90 7.77
CA GLU A 45 6.25 14.84 9.15
C GLU A 45 5.45 13.57 9.49
N PHE A 46 5.62 12.50 8.71
CA PHE A 46 5.16 11.20 9.15
C PHE A 46 6.15 10.60 10.14
N GLU A 47 5.63 9.84 11.07
CA GLU A 47 6.40 9.06 12.03
C GLU A 47 6.22 7.58 11.71
N ILE A 48 7.30 6.83 11.74
CA ILE A 48 7.27 5.38 11.58
C ILE A 48 7.48 4.75 12.94
N TYR A 49 6.60 3.85 13.31
CA TYR A 49 6.75 3.07 14.53
C TYR A 49 7.02 1.62 14.16
N VAL A 50 7.98 1.01 14.83
CA VAL A 50 8.46 -0.35 14.57
C VAL A 50 7.97 -1.27 15.68
N SER A 51 7.37 -2.39 15.30
CA SER A 51 6.93 -3.43 16.24
C SER A 51 8.13 -4.03 16.97
N ASN A 52 8.00 -4.24 18.26
CA ASN A 52 8.97 -4.98 19.08
C ASN A 52 8.70 -6.50 19.12
N GLY A 53 7.76 -6.99 18.29
CA GLY A 53 7.36 -8.39 18.24
C GLY A 53 6.37 -8.82 19.34
N ARG A 54 5.93 -7.92 20.18
CA ARG A 54 4.87 -8.19 21.17
C ARG A 54 3.53 -7.83 20.55
N HIS A 55 2.70 -8.83 20.35
CA HIS A 55 1.35 -8.67 19.79
C HIS A 55 0.32 -8.79 20.91
N ASP A 56 0.39 -7.91 21.91
CA ASP A 56 -0.54 -7.88 23.05
C ASP A 56 -1.89 -7.27 22.69
N TYR A 57 -2.32 -7.34 21.42
CA TYR A 57 -3.60 -6.84 20.89
C TYR A 57 -4.07 -5.53 21.54
N PRO A 58 -3.23 -4.50 21.64
CA PRO A 58 -3.66 -3.25 22.22
C PRO A 58 -4.81 -2.69 21.38
N ASN A 59 -5.72 -1.99 22.02
CA ASN A 59 -6.66 -1.18 21.27
C ASN A 59 -5.88 -0.07 20.53
N TYR A 60 -6.47 0.52 19.50
CA TYR A 60 -5.78 1.53 18.67
C TYR A 60 -5.25 2.72 19.48
N ASN A 61 -5.95 3.13 20.54
CA ASN A 61 -5.55 4.25 21.39
C ASN A 61 -4.26 3.96 22.18
N GLU A 62 -3.95 2.68 22.36
CA GLU A 62 -2.81 2.22 23.15
C GLU A 62 -1.61 1.78 22.32
N LEU A 63 -1.76 1.59 21.00
CA LEU A 63 -0.69 1.11 20.11
C LEU A 63 0.62 1.88 20.28
N LEU A 64 0.55 3.19 20.44
CA LEU A 64 1.73 4.05 20.56
C LEU A 64 2.23 4.18 22.01
N THR A 65 1.51 3.72 23.02
CA THR A 65 1.79 3.96 24.46
C THR A 65 2.12 2.71 25.25
N THR A 66 1.71 1.52 24.79
CA THR A 66 1.95 0.25 25.49
C THR A 66 3.38 -0.27 25.41
N GLY A 67 4.22 0.35 24.57
CA GLY A 67 5.57 -0.13 24.28
C GLY A 67 5.62 -1.31 23.30
N SER A 68 4.48 -1.71 22.71
CA SER A 68 4.45 -2.71 21.62
C SER A 68 5.09 -2.21 20.34
N TYR A 69 5.11 -0.91 20.16
CA TYR A 69 5.77 -0.22 19.06
C TYR A 69 6.72 0.86 19.58
N THR A 70 7.83 1.03 18.88
CA THR A 70 8.83 2.06 19.20
C THR A 70 8.98 3.00 18.02
N LYS A 71 8.96 4.31 18.27
CA LYS A 71 9.17 5.32 17.23
C LYS A 71 10.57 5.16 16.63
N TYR A 72 10.64 5.07 15.33
CA TYR A 72 11.89 5.05 14.58
C TYR A 72 12.59 6.42 14.65
N GLN A 73 13.87 6.43 15.03
CA GLN A 73 14.65 7.65 15.23
C GLN A 73 15.55 8.01 14.03
N GLY A 74 15.28 7.42 12.85
CA GLY A 74 16.05 7.68 11.63
C GLY A 74 17.29 6.80 11.45
N ALA A 75 17.60 5.91 12.41
CA ALA A 75 18.72 4.98 12.33
C ALA A 75 18.51 3.75 13.23
N GLY A 76 19.31 2.70 12.98
CA GLY A 76 19.39 1.52 13.85
C GLY A 76 18.33 0.43 13.60
N VAL A 77 17.53 0.56 12.55
CA VAL A 77 16.57 -0.48 12.14
C VAL A 77 16.93 -0.95 10.74
N SER A 78 17.29 -2.22 10.63
CA SER A 78 17.69 -2.86 9.39
C SER A 78 16.59 -3.78 8.89
N VAL A 79 16.19 -3.62 7.65
CA VAL A 79 15.26 -4.49 6.93
C VAL A 79 16.07 -5.60 6.26
N PRO A 80 15.79 -6.89 6.52
CA PRO A 80 16.49 -8.00 5.90
C PRO A 80 16.38 -7.96 4.37
N ASN A 81 17.35 -8.60 3.69
CA ASN A 81 17.32 -8.73 2.23
C ASN A 81 16.11 -9.55 1.79
N GLY A 82 15.52 -9.18 0.66
CA GLY A 82 14.33 -9.84 0.11
C GLY A 82 13.09 -9.75 1.00
N PHE A 83 13.15 -9.06 2.13
CA PHE A 83 12.04 -8.95 3.08
C PHE A 83 10.94 -8.05 2.51
N LYS A 84 9.73 -8.61 2.46
CA LYS A 84 8.49 -7.89 2.16
C LYS A 84 7.55 -8.10 3.34
N SER A 85 7.18 -7.03 4.00
CA SER A 85 6.11 -7.09 4.98
C SER A 85 4.78 -7.01 4.23
N TYR A 86 3.97 -8.05 4.36
CA TYR A 86 2.58 -8.06 3.92
C TYR A 86 1.70 -8.19 5.15
N ASP A 87 1.46 -7.05 5.77
CA ASP A 87 0.61 -7.00 6.95
C ASP A 87 -0.84 -6.84 6.50
N SER A 88 -1.72 -7.69 6.99
CA SER A 88 -3.16 -7.63 6.72
C SER A 88 -3.94 -6.91 7.83
N ALA A 89 -3.31 -6.66 8.97
CA ALA A 89 -3.94 -6.02 10.11
C ALA A 89 -2.99 -4.99 10.75
N VAL A 90 -3.48 -3.78 10.92
CA VAL A 90 -2.70 -2.66 11.48
C VAL A 90 -2.12 -2.99 12.85
N THR A 91 -2.92 -3.59 13.73
CA THR A 91 -2.52 -3.92 15.11
C THR A 91 -1.43 -4.98 15.23
N ARG A 92 -1.12 -5.69 14.14
CA ARG A 92 -0.10 -6.77 14.11
C ARG A 92 1.00 -6.49 13.11
N SER A 93 1.00 -5.31 12.53
CA SER A 93 1.96 -4.94 11.49
C SER A 93 3.37 -4.77 12.05
N THR A 94 4.35 -4.87 11.17
CA THR A 94 5.75 -4.60 11.50
C THR A 94 6.00 -3.10 11.63
N TYR A 95 5.37 -2.29 10.77
CA TYR A 95 5.56 -0.85 10.72
C TYR A 95 4.23 -0.11 10.69
N LEU A 96 4.03 0.80 11.65
CA LEU A 96 2.89 1.73 11.66
C LEU A 96 3.28 3.04 10.98
N LEU A 97 2.33 3.57 10.22
CA LEU A 97 2.37 4.92 9.67
C LEU A 97 1.57 5.85 10.61
N VAL A 98 2.24 6.85 11.15
CA VAL A 98 1.69 7.74 12.17
C VAL A 98 1.87 9.19 11.74
N LYS A 99 0.92 10.05 12.04
CA LYS A 99 1.06 11.51 11.91
C LYS A 99 0.22 12.19 12.97
N LYS A 100 0.70 13.30 13.54
CA LYS A 100 -0.01 14.03 14.61
C LYS A 100 -0.38 13.11 15.81
N ASN A 101 0.50 12.17 16.16
CA ASN A 101 0.30 11.16 17.20
C ASN A 101 -0.91 10.22 16.99
N VAL A 102 -1.38 10.05 15.76
CA VAL A 102 -2.46 9.11 15.45
C VAL A 102 -2.00 8.10 14.41
N VAL A 103 -2.44 6.85 14.61
CA VAL A 103 -2.15 5.76 13.69
C VAL A 103 -3.02 5.93 12.45
N LEU A 104 -2.36 6.06 11.29
CA LEU A 104 -3.01 6.23 9.99
C LEU A 104 -3.11 4.92 9.21
N GLY A 105 -2.39 3.91 9.64
CA GLY A 105 -2.34 2.63 8.97
C GLY A 105 -1.03 1.91 9.24
N CYS A 106 -0.76 0.91 8.43
CA CYS A 106 0.51 0.22 8.40
C CYS A 106 1.13 0.25 7.00
N ILE A 107 2.44 0.06 6.95
CA ILE A 107 3.19 0.03 5.70
C ILE A 107 4.04 -1.23 5.59
N GLY A 108 4.14 -1.75 4.37
CA GLY A 108 5.15 -2.71 3.98
C GLY A 108 6.32 -1.99 3.33
N VAL A 109 7.53 -2.52 3.50
CA VAL A 109 8.76 -1.91 2.99
C VAL A 109 9.64 -2.94 2.28
N TYR A 110 10.46 -2.44 1.37
CA TYR A 110 11.46 -3.24 0.68
C TYR A 110 12.76 -2.45 0.52
N GLY A 111 13.87 -3.06 0.86
CA GLY A 111 15.18 -2.47 0.72
C GLY A 111 15.91 -2.97 -0.52
N ASP A 112 16.58 -4.12 -0.37
CA ASP A 112 17.41 -4.71 -1.41
C ASP A 112 17.27 -6.23 -1.40
N LYS A 113 17.39 -6.87 -2.56
CA LYS A 113 17.30 -8.31 -2.69
C LYS A 113 18.46 -9.06 -2.06
N ARG A 114 19.67 -8.49 -2.09
CA ARG A 114 20.93 -9.17 -1.78
C ARG A 114 21.52 -8.80 -0.43
N LYS A 115 21.14 -7.66 0.12
CA LYS A 115 21.68 -7.14 1.38
C LYS A 115 20.60 -6.52 2.24
N SER A 116 20.80 -6.52 3.54
CA SER A 116 19.94 -5.75 4.43
C SER A 116 20.13 -4.26 4.19
N THR A 117 19.05 -3.50 4.38
CA THR A 117 18.98 -2.07 4.08
C THR A 117 18.46 -1.34 5.31
N GLU A 118 19.03 -0.18 5.62
CA GLU A 118 18.51 0.68 6.70
C GLU A 118 17.08 1.11 6.37
N LEU A 119 16.18 1.10 7.34
CA LEU A 119 14.75 1.34 7.14
C LEU A 119 14.46 2.64 6.37
N LYS A 120 15.18 3.72 6.68
CA LYS A 120 15.01 5.03 6.00
C LYS A 120 15.24 4.99 4.48
N ASP A 121 16.09 4.05 4.02
CA ASP A 121 16.47 3.90 2.61
C ASP A 121 15.56 2.92 1.86
N CYS A 122 14.67 2.21 2.59
CA CYS A 122 13.71 1.30 2.01
C CYS A 122 12.57 2.07 1.33
N VAL A 123 12.02 1.47 0.27
CA VAL A 123 10.83 1.99 -0.41
C VAL A 123 9.56 1.38 0.18
N VAL A 124 8.47 2.13 0.14
CA VAL A 124 7.14 1.66 0.52
C VAL A 124 6.62 0.72 -0.55
N THR A 125 6.18 -0.47 -0.16
CA THR A 125 5.61 -1.48 -1.06
C THR A 125 4.16 -1.80 -0.76
N GLN A 126 3.67 -1.36 0.38
CA GLN A 126 2.30 -1.55 0.82
C GLN A 126 1.87 -0.41 1.73
N VAL A 127 0.61 -0.03 1.62
CA VAL A 127 -0.10 0.78 2.61
C VAL A 127 -1.43 0.10 2.90
N CYS A 128 -1.74 -0.14 4.16
CA CYS A 128 -3.04 -0.65 4.57
C CYS A 128 -3.59 0.13 5.77
N PHE A 129 -4.90 0.25 5.81
CA PHE A 129 -5.64 0.85 6.91
C PHE A 129 -7.03 0.23 7.01
N ASP A 130 -7.65 0.41 8.14
CA ASP A 130 -8.98 -0.12 8.45
C ASP A 130 -9.94 0.98 8.94
N SER A 131 -11.13 0.58 9.37
CA SER A 131 -12.17 1.49 9.84
C SER A 131 -11.75 2.35 11.03
N GLU A 132 -10.91 1.84 11.92
CA GLU A 132 -10.39 2.60 13.07
C GLU A 132 -9.45 3.72 12.60
N CYS A 133 -8.55 3.42 11.66
CA CYS A 133 -7.68 4.41 11.04
C CYS A 133 -8.48 5.50 10.32
N THR A 134 -9.51 5.12 9.55
CA THR A 134 -10.36 6.10 8.85
C THR A 134 -11.17 6.97 9.81
N ALA A 135 -11.68 6.39 10.90
CA ALA A 135 -12.40 7.15 11.92
C ALA A 135 -11.50 8.20 12.59
N VAL A 136 -10.27 7.81 12.93
CA VAL A 136 -9.26 8.72 13.49
C VAL A 136 -8.87 9.78 12.48
N ALA A 137 -8.62 9.43 11.22
CA ALA A 137 -8.28 10.38 10.16
C ALA A 137 -9.38 11.44 9.99
N LYS A 138 -10.66 11.03 9.92
CA LYS A 138 -11.82 11.94 9.88
C LYS A 138 -11.80 12.92 11.06
N LYS A 139 -11.59 12.41 12.28
CA LYS A 139 -11.57 13.22 13.51
C LYS A 139 -10.47 14.30 13.49
N TYR A 140 -9.31 14.00 12.91
CA TYR A 140 -8.16 14.91 12.88
C TYR A 140 -8.01 15.68 11.56
N GLY A 141 -8.98 15.56 10.64
CA GLY A 141 -8.98 16.25 9.35
C GLY A 141 -7.85 15.79 8.41
N ILE A 142 -7.43 14.54 8.52
CA ILE A 142 -6.43 13.93 7.66
C ILE A 142 -7.16 13.27 6.49
N SER A 143 -6.76 13.58 5.25
CA SER A 143 -7.39 13.06 4.05
C SER A 143 -6.69 11.80 3.52
N TYR A 144 -7.47 10.90 2.92
CA TYR A 144 -6.97 9.79 2.10
C TYR A 144 -7.62 9.87 0.71
N ASN A 145 -6.81 9.83 -0.32
CA ASN A 145 -7.29 9.94 -1.69
C ASN A 145 -6.44 9.08 -2.63
N ILE A 146 -7.06 8.44 -3.59
CA ILE A 146 -6.39 7.77 -4.69
C ILE A 146 -7.10 8.10 -6.00
N ASP A 147 -6.38 8.70 -6.93
CA ASP A 147 -6.88 9.08 -8.27
C ASP A 147 -8.22 9.87 -8.23
N GLY A 148 -8.37 10.76 -7.25
CA GLY A 148 -9.56 11.57 -7.05
C GLY A 148 -10.61 10.96 -6.12
N ILE A 149 -10.57 9.65 -5.87
CA ILE A 149 -11.48 8.98 -4.93
C ILE A 149 -11.11 9.30 -3.49
N ASP A 150 -12.04 9.90 -2.74
CA ASP A 150 -11.91 10.17 -1.31
C ASP A 150 -12.25 8.90 -0.52
N LEU A 151 -11.23 8.26 0.03
CA LEU A 151 -11.36 6.98 0.76
C LEU A 151 -11.98 7.13 2.15
N LEU A 152 -12.24 8.35 2.61
CA LEU A 152 -12.95 8.61 3.87
C LEU A 152 -14.46 8.76 3.71
N LYS A 153 -14.95 8.82 2.47
CA LYS A 153 -16.37 8.87 2.15
C LYS A 153 -16.91 7.49 1.82
N LYS A 154 -18.23 7.38 1.83
CA LYS A 154 -18.93 6.25 1.24
C LYS A 154 -18.52 6.09 -0.22
N LEU A 155 -18.20 4.88 -0.62
CA LEU A 155 -17.80 4.63 -1.99
C LEU A 155 -18.98 4.83 -2.94
N ASP A 156 -18.83 5.73 -3.90
CA ASP A 156 -19.73 5.85 -5.05
C ASP A 156 -19.25 4.87 -6.13
N GLU A 157 -20.01 3.80 -6.35
CA GLU A 157 -19.68 2.75 -7.30
C GLU A 157 -19.56 3.26 -8.75
N ASN A 158 -20.36 4.26 -9.13
CA ASN A 158 -20.32 4.83 -10.47
C ASN A 158 -19.03 5.65 -10.66
N GLU A 159 -18.67 6.47 -9.66
CA GLU A 159 -17.43 7.23 -9.68
C GLU A 159 -16.22 6.29 -9.68
N PHE A 160 -16.21 5.28 -8.81
CA PHE A 160 -15.16 4.27 -8.72
C PHE A 160 -14.98 3.51 -10.04
N THR A 161 -16.08 3.04 -10.63
CA THR A 161 -16.06 2.35 -11.92
C THR A 161 -15.63 3.28 -13.05
N LYS A 162 -15.97 4.54 -13.01
CA LYS A 162 -15.52 5.53 -14.00
C LYS A 162 -14.01 5.75 -13.93
N VAL A 163 -13.43 5.80 -12.73
CA VAL A 163 -12.00 6.02 -12.52
C VAL A 163 -11.20 4.77 -12.86
N PHE A 164 -11.55 3.63 -12.28
CA PHE A 164 -10.74 2.41 -12.37
C PHE A 164 -11.22 1.39 -13.43
N GLY A 165 -12.42 1.48 -13.90
CA GLY A 165 -13.07 0.71 -14.96
C GLY A 165 -12.37 -0.58 -15.39
N LYS A 166 -11.53 -0.49 -16.42
CA LYS A 166 -10.81 -1.64 -16.99
C LYS A 166 -9.77 -2.28 -16.07
N LYS A 167 -9.41 -1.61 -14.97
CA LYS A 167 -8.46 -2.11 -13.96
C LYS A 167 -9.16 -2.91 -12.87
N ILE A 168 -10.49 -2.82 -12.78
CA ILE A 168 -11.26 -3.60 -11.82
C ILE A 168 -11.28 -5.06 -12.29
N TRP A 169 -10.69 -5.94 -11.51
CA TRP A 169 -10.66 -7.38 -11.78
C TRP A 169 -11.60 -8.18 -10.86
N LEU A 170 -12.02 -7.57 -9.75
CA LEU A 170 -12.95 -8.15 -8.80
C LEU A 170 -13.97 -7.09 -8.39
N THR A 171 -15.24 -7.43 -8.55
CA THR A 171 -16.39 -6.64 -8.06
C THR A 171 -17.10 -7.42 -6.97
N PRO A 172 -17.87 -6.76 -6.08
CA PRO A 172 -18.72 -7.46 -5.15
C PRO A 172 -19.60 -8.46 -5.89
N SER A 173 -19.39 -9.74 -5.67
CA SER A 173 -20.42 -10.73 -5.94
C SER A 173 -21.52 -10.48 -4.92
N GLU A 174 -22.82 -10.66 -5.31
CA GLU A 174 -24.00 -10.44 -4.47
C GLU A 174 -23.74 -10.71 -2.98
N PRO A 175 -24.33 -9.92 -2.07
CA PRO A 175 -24.01 -9.96 -0.66
C PRO A 175 -24.11 -11.40 -0.14
N ARG A 176 -22.99 -12.03 0.02
CA ARG A 176 -22.87 -13.25 0.79
C ARG A 176 -22.76 -12.82 2.24
N ASP A 177 -23.87 -13.04 2.99
CA ASP A 177 -23.89 -13.00 4.44
C ASP A 177 -23.09 -11.85 5.07
N GLU A 178 -23.77 -10.82 5.57
CA GLU A 178 -23.30 -9.79 6.51
C GLU A 178 -21.93 -9.11 6.23
N TYR A 179 -21.10 -9.65 5.34
CA TYR A 179 -19.74 -9.22 5.05
C TYR A 179 -19.54 -8.74 3.61
N LEU A 180 -19.44 -7.45 3.46
CA LEU A 180 -18.47 -6.69 2.71
C LEU A 180 -18.50 -6.89 1.19
N GLY A 181 -19.01 -5.90 0.50
CA GLY A 181 -18.62 -5.68 -0.90
C GLY A 181 -17.08 -5.65 -0.98
N HIS A 182 -16.49 -6.44 -1.87
CA HIS A 182 -15.06 -6.46 -2.06
C HIS A 182 -14.72 -6.00 -3.49
N TYR A 183 -13.91 -4.95 -3.61
CA TYR A 183 -13.36 -4.49 -4.88
C TYR A 183 -11.88 -4.81 -4.97
N GLY A 184 -11.47 -5.33 -6.13
CA GLY A 184 -10.06 -5.50 -6.48
C GLY A 184 -9.73 -4.70 -7.73
N VAL A 185 -8.68 -3.88 -7.67
CA VAL A 185 -8.13 -3.11 -8.80
C VAL A 185 -6.69 -3.52 -9.00
N GLN A 186 -6.27 -3.66 -10.26
CA GLN A 186 -4.94 -4.16 -10.59
C GLN A 186 -4.31 -3.35 -11.72
N TRP A 187 -3.02 -3.05 -11.57
CA TRP A 187 -2.17 -2.44 -12.58
C TRP A 187 -1.02 -3.39 -12.90
N GLY A 188 -0.66 -3.50 -14.18
CA GLY A 188 0.41 -4.36 -14.65
C GLY A 188 0.02 -5.84 -14.74
N ALA A 189 -1.26 -6.15 -15.02
CA ALA A 189 -1.71 -7.51 -15.23
C ALA A 189 -1.17 -8.11 -16.54
N GLY A 190 -0.79 -9.40 -16.51
CA GLY A 190 -0.42 -10.16 -17.69
C GLY A 190 0.95 -10.85 -17.59
N ASN A 191 1.46 -11.30 -18.73
CA ASN A 191 2.68 -12.12 -18.82
C ASN A 191 3.99 -11.37 -18.53
N ASN A 192 3.92 -10.09 -18.12
CA ASN A 192 5.09 -9.22 -17.96
C ASN A 192 5.57 -9.10 -16.50
N GLU A 193 5.13 -9.99 -15.63
CA GLU A 193 5.45 -10.02 -14.20
C GLU A 193 6.95 -10.06 -13.90
N PHE A 194 7.76 -10.57 -14.83
CA PHE A 194 9.22 -10.65 -14.66
C PHE A 194 9.93 -9.32 -14.92
N PHE A 195 9.30 -8.42 -15.68
CA PHE A 195 9.95 -7.18 -16.12
C PHE A 195 9.45 -5.95 -15.39
N TRP A 196 8.17 -5.96 -14.96
CA TRP A 196 7.52 -4.80 -14.38
C TRP A 196 6.91 -5.09 -13.01
N ASN A 197 6.91 -4.09 -12.14
CA ASN A 197 6.19 -4.15 -10.89
C ASN A 197 4.69 -4.22 -11.17
N HIS A 198 3.97 -4.97 -10.33
CA HIS A 198 2.52 -5.03 -10.36
C HIS A 198 1.96 -4.40 -9.10
N TYR A 199 0.81 -3.78 -9.22
CA TYR A 199 0.15 -3.09 -8.12
C TYR A 199 -1.28 -3.59 -7.97
N PHE A 200 -1.72 -3.69 -6.73
CA PHE A 200 -3.03 -4.20 -6.36
C PHE A 200 -3.65 -3.30 -5.31
N MET A 201 -4.89 -2.95 -5.51
CA MET A 201 -5.70 -2.27 -4.51
C MET A 201 -6.90 -3.13 -4.20
N ASN A 202 -7.12 -3.41 -2.92
CA ASN A 202 -8.27 -4.14 -2.42
C ASN A 202 -9.00 -3.27 -1.41
N LEU A 203 -10.33 -3.22 -1.54
CA LEU A 203 -11.22 -2.50 -0.65
C LEU A 203 -12.29 -3.44 -0.16
N ASP A 204 -12.49 -3.50 1.16
CA ASP A 204 -13.66 -4.14 1.76
C ASP A 204 -14.62 -3.05 2.23
N LEU A 205 -15.89 -3.22 1.90
CA LEU A 205 -16.96 -2.27 2.22
C LEU A 205 -17.93 -2.91 3.19
N ASP A 206 -18.49 -2.13 4.09
CA ASP A 206 -19.64 -2.53 4.88
C ASP A 206 -20.97 -2.38 4.11
N SER A 207 -22.08 -2.73 4.75
CA SER A 207 -23.44 -2.61 4.18
C SER A 207 -23.86 -1.17 3.84
N ASN A 208 -23.11 -0.17 4.28
CA ASN A 208 -23.35 1.24 4.01
C ASN A 208 -22.45 1.80 2.92
N ASN A 209 -21.61 0.96 2.30
CA ASN A 209 -20.52 1.34 1.38
C ASN A 209 -19.42 2.20 2.04
N ASP A 210 -19.25 2.12 3.35
CA ASP A 210 -18.08 2.67 4.03
C ASP A 210 -16.90 1.69 3.88
N ILE A 211 -15.70 2.21 3.63
CA ILE A 211 -14.48 1.39 3.53
C ILE A 211 -14.06 0.93 4.93
N VAL A 212 -14.07 -0.38 5.14
CA VAL A 212 -13.69 -1.00 6.42
C VAL A 212 -12.26 -1.54 6.40
N ASN A 213 -11.77 -1.97 5.24
CA ASN A 213 -10.37 -2.29 5.03
C ASN A 213 -9.91 -1.77 3.67
N PHE A 214 -8.69 -1.31 3.64
CA PHE A 214 -8.00 -0.89 2.44
C PHE A 214 -6.59 -1.47 2.43
N ASN A 215 -6.21 -2.06 1.30
CA ASN A 215 -4.87 -2.56 1.10
C ASN A 215 -4.40 -2.18 -0.30
N PHE A 216 -3.35 -1.37 -0.37
CA PHE A 216 -2.69 -1.00 -1.61
C PHE A 216 -1.26 -1.53 -1.57
N SER A 217 -0.93 -2.47 -2.44
CA SER A 217 0.31 -3.22 -2.39
C SER A 217 0.94 -3.42 -3.77
N SER A 218 2.23 -3.73 -3.79
CA SER A 218 2.98 -4.01 -5.01
C SER A 218 3.70 -5.36 -4.92
N LYS A 219 3.84 -6.00 -6.07
CA LYS A 219 4.79 -7.10 -6.29
C LYS A 219 5.97 -6.57 -7.09
N ILE A 220 7.17 -6.80 -6.58
CA ILE A 220 8.41 -6.27 -7.18
C ILE A 220 8.95 -7.26 -8.21
N ALA A 221 9.16 -6.80 -9.44
CA ALA A 221 9.67 -7.63 -10.54
C ALA A 221 11.03 -8.28 -10.20
N ALA A 222 11.95 -7.52 -9.61
CA ALA A 222 13.28 -8.00 -9.24
C ALA A 222 13.28 -9.25 -8.34
N GLU A 223 12.22 -9.47 -7.56
CA GLU A 223 12.07 -10.63 -6.69
C GLU A 223 11.69 -11.92 -7.42
N ARG A 224 11.24 -11.84 -8.66
CA ARG A 224 10.73 -12.96 -9.45
C ARG A 224 11.77 -13.57 -10.39
N LEU A 225 12.87 -12.85 -10.65
CA LEU A 225 13.88 -13.26 -11.63
C LEU A 225 14.81 -14.41 -11.16
N GLU A 226 14.61 -14.94 -9.95
CA GLU A 226 15.52 -15.95 -9.36
C GLU A 226 14.78 -17.16 -8.75
N ASN A 227 13.54 -17.42 -9.12
CA ASN A 227 12.84 -18.67 -8.75
C ASN A 227 12.85 -19.66 -9.90
#